data_ffbbf00e648b29a7a1d1ae7fe2c60fc0
#
_entry.id   ffbbf00e648b29a7a1d1ae7fe2c60fc0
#
_cell.length_a   1.000
_cell.length_b   1.000
_cell.length_c   1.000
_cell.angle_alpha   90.00
_cell.angle_beta   90.00
_cell.angle_gamma   90.00
#
_symmetry.space_group_name_H-M   'P 1'
#
loop_
_entity.id
_entity.type
_entity.pdbx_description
1 polymer ?
#
loop_
_entity_poly.entity_id
_entity_poly.type
_entity_poly.pdbx_seq_one_letter_code
_entity_poly.pdbx_strand_id
1 'polypeptide(L)'
;MVENGIQPWLFDRGEPLEDRLIKVQDFWQKGILDENSNVQFGEGGAGTFSDGKLTNRRNDALTQRIFSELIKFGAPEEIAYEALPHLGTDGIQRIVKRIREYLLAKGCKFHYRTSLTDLKLKEGKVAQVALGNQWQEPEIIILALGNAARDTWKMLYERGITLEAKPFAIGFRIEQKQSDINRWIYGNEQWAEVLGAASYRLTCKTGFTFCMCPGGKVIVASSEKNTVVTNGMSFSSREGDTGNSAIVTAVNAQDYGNGIWDGMNLQISLENKAFRKGYLAPAQKSKDFLQNQIGSHNIHSTCLPGIYPFNLNNLFPIAITNRLSSTLKYCNHIFPEFYTNSILIAPETRTSSPIKILRKKNELSSLSAANLYTIGEGSGYSGGIISSAADGWRLGKRFRIR
;
A
#
# COMPACT_ATOMS: atom_id res chain seq x y z
N MET A 1 23.46 -2.95 6.30
CA MET A 1 24.47 -3.32 5.29
C MET A 1 25.53 -2.23 5.17
N VAL A 2 25.14 -1.01 4.87
CA VAL A 2 26.07 0.13 4.69
C VAL A 2 26.92 0.37 5.93
N GLU A 3 26.32 0.36 7.11
CA GLU A 3 27.04 0.43 8.40
C GLU A 3 28.03 -0.73 8.65
N ASN A 4 27.90 -1.81 7.89
CA ASN A 4 28.79 -2.97 7.90
C ASN A 4 29.80 -2.94 6.74
N GLY A 5 29.94 -1.81 6.04
CA GLY A 5 30.88 -1.63 4.92
C GLY A 5 30.42 -2.19 3.56
N ILE A 6 29.19 -2.71 3.45
CA ILE A 6 28.66 -3.24 2.21
C ILE A 6 27.92 -2.13 1.44
N GLN A 7 28.28 -1.93 0.19
CA GLN A 7 27.69 -0.94 -0.71
C GLN A 7 26.74 -1.62 -1.70
N PRO A 8 25.44 -1.76 -1.39
CA PRO A 8 24.49 -2.39 -2.31
C PRO A 8 24.23 -1.52 -3.55
N TRP A 9 23.93 -2.17 -4.66
CA TRP A 9 23.31 -1.55 -5.81
C TRP A 9 21.80 -1.68 -5.67
N LEU A 10 21.10 -0.56 -5.82
CA LEU A 10 19.65 -0.48 -5.69
C LEU A 10 19.05 -0.26 -7.07
N PHE A 11 18.09 -1.10 -7.43
CA PHE A 11 17.38 -1.02 -8.71
C PHE A 11 15.91 -0.76 -8.43
N ASP A 12 15.34 0.24 -9.10
CA ASP A 12 13.90 0.52 -9.06
C ASP A 12 13.37 0.63 -10.49
N ARG A 13 12.18 0.04 -10.74
CA ARG A 13 11.56 0.14 -12.06
C ARG A 13 11.09 1.55 -12.38
N GLY A 14 10.78 2.33 -11.35
CA GLY A 14 10.34 3.72 -11.48
C GLY A 14 11.47 4.72 -11.40
N GLU A 15 11.09 5.95 -11.21
CA GLU A 15 11.97 7.10 -11.19
C GLU A 15 12.37 7.52 -9.78
N PRO A 16 13.41 8.35 -9.63
CA PRO A 16 13.69 9.03 -8.37
C PRO A 16 12.49 9.88 -7.96
N LEU A 17 12.42 10.21 -6.69
CA LEU A 17 11.25 10.85 -6.07
C LEU A 17 10.77 12.10 -6.80
N GLU A 18 11.67 12.97 -7.20
CA GLU A 18 11.34 14.25 -7.83
C GLU A 18 10.62 14.05 -9.18
N ASP A 19 11.15 13.18 -10.04
CA ASP A 19 10.56 12.86 -11.35
C ASP A 19 9.27 12.05 -11.20
N ARG A 20 9.25 11.15 -10.19
CA ARG A 20 8.06 10.37 -9.84
C ARG A 20 6.89 11.25 -9.43
N LEU A 21 7.13 12.31 -8.65
CA LEU A 21 6.09 13.26 -8.25
C LEU A 21 5.42 13.92 -9.46
N ILE A 22 6.20 14.28 -10.49
CA ILE A 22 5.69 14.83 -11.76
C ILE A 22 4.79 13.78 -12.45
N LYS A 23 5.23 12.51 -12.54
CA LYS A 23 4.44 11.43 -13.15
C LYS A 23 3.12 11.18 -12.44
N VAL A 24 3.13 11.18 -11.12
CA VAL A 24 1.92 11.01 -10.32
C VAL A 24 0.98 12.21 -10.47
N GLN A 25 1.51 13.43 -10.55
CA GLN A 25 0.71 14.63 -10.80
C GLN A 25 0.08 14.59 -12.19
N ASP A 26 0.82 14.22 -13.23
CA ASP A 26 0.30 14.04 -14.59
C ASP A 26 -0.80 12.97 -14.64
N PHE A 27 -0.62 11.87 -13.89
CA PHE A 27 -1.65 10.85 -13.77
C PHE A 27 -2.95 11.41 -13.17
N TRP A 28 -2.88 12.12 -12.06
CA TRP A 28 -4.07 12.66 -11.40
C TRP A 28 -4.70 13.86 -12.11
N GLN A 29 -3.94 14.66 -12.84
CA GLN A 29 -4.46 15.84 -13.56
C GLN A 29 -4.90 15.52 -14.99
N LYS A 30 -4.19 14.63 -15.68
CA LYS A 30 -4.34 14.40 -17.11
C LYS A 30 -4.78 12.97 -17.46
N GLY A 31 -4.84 12.05 -16.48
CA GLY A 31 -5.11 10.63 -16.72
C GLY A 31 -3.99 9.91 -17.48
N ILE A 32 -2.74 10.40 -17.39
CA ILE A 32 -1.58 9.81 -18.08
C ILE A 32 -0.83 8.90 -17.09
N LEU A 33 -1.07 7.58 -17.18
CA LEU A 33 -0.40 6.60 -16.35
C LEU A 33 0.94 6.17 -16.95
N ASP A 34 2.02 6.30 -16.18
CA ASP A 34 3.28 5.60 -16.42
C ASP A 34 3.28 4.28 -15.61
N GLU A 35 3.23 3.12 -16.29
CA GLU A 35 3.14 1.82 -15.62
C GLU A 35 4.39 1.46 -14.80
N ASN A 36 5.52 2.10 -15.06
CA ASN A 36 6.75 1.88 -14.34
C ASN A 36 7.01 2.91 -13.23
N SER A 37 6.41 4.12 -13.31
CA SER A 37 6.61 5.18 -12.31
C SER A 37 5.28 5.84 -11.96
N ASN A 38 4.71 5.49 -10.81
CA ASN A 38 3.36 5.86 -10.39
C ASN A 38 3.21 5.82 -8.87
N VAL A 39 1.99 5.77 -8.34
CA VAL A 39 1.72 5.69 -6.89
C VAL A 39 2.28 4.40 -6.24
N GLN A 40 2.47 3.33 -7.01
CA GLN A 40 2.96 2.03 -6.49
C GLN A 40 4.46 1.84 -6.71
N PHE A 41 4.98 2.28 -7.84
CA PHE A 41 6.36 2.06 -8.28
C PHE A 41 7.15 3.36 -8.32
N GLY A 42 8.45 3.24 -8.06
CA GLY A 42 9.41 4.32 -7.95
C GLY A 42 9.91 4.51 -6.53
N GLU A 43 10.90 5.36 -6.37
CA GLU A 43 11.59 5.58 -5.10
C GLU A 43 10.64 5.83 -3.91
N GLY A 44 10.85 5.11 -2.83
CA GLY A 44 10.01 5.18 -1.62
C GLY A 44 8.75 4.29 -1.65
N GLY A 45 8.41 3.68 -2.82
CA GLY A 45 7.27 2.78 -2.96
C GLY A 45 5.91 3.42 -2.69
N ALA A 46 4.86 2.61 -2.51
CA ALA A 46 3.49 3.09 -2.28
C ALA A 46 3.34 3.93 -0.99
N GLY A 47 4.20 3.71 0.01
CA GLY A 47 4.20 4.48 1.25
C GLY A 47 4.38 5.98 1.06
N THR A 48 5.04 6.41 -0.01
CA THR A 48 5.29 7.81 -0.36
C THR A 48 4.01 8.62 -0.60
N PHE A 49 2.92 7.95 -0.96
CA PHE A 49 1.59 8.55 -1.20
C PHE A 49 0.54 7.94 -0.25
N SER A 50 0.82 7.96 1.03
CA SER A 50 -0.05 7.42 2.08
C SER A 50 -0.14 8.37 3.27
N ASP A 51 -0.91 8.03 4.29
CA ASP A 51 -0.92 8.73 5.58
C ASP A 51 0.40 8.52 6.38
N GLY A 52 1.23 7.58 5.94
CA GLY A 52 2.51 7.35 6.60
C GLY A 52 2.42 6.78 8.00
N LYS A 53 1.42 5.93 8.28
CA LYS A 53 1.28 5.29 9.58
C LYS A 53 2.49 4.45 9.94
N LEU A 54 3.02 4.69 11.11
CA LEU A 54 4.15 3.95 11.68
C LEU A 54 3.71 2.93 12.75
N THR A 55 2.41 2.63 12.80
CA THR A 55 1.87 1.69 13.79
C THR A 55 2.36 0.27 13.52
N ASN A 56 2.85 -0.39 14.56
CA ASN A 56 3.23 -1.79 14.55
C ASN A 56 2.51 -2.52 15.70
N ARG A 57 2.11 -3.78 15.46
CA ARG A 57 1.54 -4.63 16.52
C ARG A 57 2.57 -5.03 17.59
N ARG A 58 3.86 -4.86 17.30
CA ARG A 58 4.98 -5.18 18.19
C ARG A 58 5.66 -3.89 18.59
N ASN A 59 5.54 -3.51 19.85
CA ASN A 59 6.36 -2.46 20.44
C ASN A 59 7.61 -3.13 21.05
N ASP A 60 8.53 -3.57 20.18
CA ASP A 60 9.77 -4.22 20.57
C ASP A 60 10.98 -3.27 20.35
N ALA A 61 12.13 -3.67 20.88
CA ALA A 61 13.37 -2.88 20.76
C ALA A 61 13.75 -2.61 19.27
N LEU A 62 13.32 -3.46 18.33
CA LEU A 62 13.57 -3.24 16.92
C LEU A 62 12.72 -2.10 16.37
N THR A 63 11.46 -2.00 16.79
CA THR A 63 10.57 -0.89 16.42
C THR A 63 11.13 0.43 16.90
N GLN A 64 11.56 0.50 18.16
CA GLN A 64 12.18 1.71 18.73
C GLN A 64 13.45 2.12 17.97
N ARG A 65 14.25 1.14 17.57
CA ARG A 65 15.45 1.40 16.78
C ARG A 65 15.14 1.93 15.38
N ILE A 66 14.09 1.42 14.74
CA ILE A 66 13.61 1.94 13.46
C ILE A 66 13.14 3.38 13.60
N PHE A 67 12.40 3.71 14.67
CA PHE A 67 12.00 5.09 14.95
C PHE A 67 13.22 6.01 15.15
N SER A 68 14.22 5.57 15.91
CA SER A 68 15.48 6.33 16.08
C SER A 68 16.18 6.60 14.74
N GLU A 69 16.19 5.62 13.82
CA GLU A 69 16.76 5.84 12.50
C GLU A 69 15.91 6.82 11.66
N LEU A 70 14.58 6.71 11.69
CA LEU A 70 13.71 7.66 10.99
C LEU A 70 13.90 9.10 11.51
N ILE A 71 14.06 9.29 12.83
CA ILE A 71 14.34 10.59 13.45
C ILE A 71 15.67 11.16 12.94
N LYS A 72 16.73 10.36 12.84
CA LYS A 72 18.01 10.78 12.24
C LYS A 72 17.84 11.29 10.82
N PHE A 73 16.90 10.72 10.05
CA PHE A 73 16.55 11.16 8.69
C PHE A 73 15.45 12.23 8.66
N GLY A 74 15.10 12.81 9.83
CA GLY A 74 14.26 13.98 9.94
C GLY A 74 12.78 13.71 10.14
N ALA A 75 12.41 12.54 10.65
CA ALA A 75 11.10 12.36 11.27
C ALA A 75 11.04 13.20 12.58
N PRO A 76 9.85 13.67 12.96
CA PRO A 76 9.66 14.33 14.24
C PRO A 76 9.95 13.37 15.41
N GLU A 77 10.48 13.89 16.51
CA GLU A 77 10.84 13.07 17.69
C GLU A 77 9.61 12.42 18.35
N GLU A 78 8.47 13.02 18.18
CA GLU A 78 7.16 12.61 18.71
C GLU A 78 6.80 11.18 18.28
N ILE A 79 7.25 10.71 17.11
CA ILE A 79 6.98 9.32 16.66
C ILE A 79 7.51 8.25 17.63
N ALA A 80 8.47 8.60 18.48
CA ALA A 80 9.05 7.66 19.45
C ALA A 80 8.12 7.36 20.63
N TYR A 81 7.19 8.27 20.97
CA TYR A 81 6.30 8.14 22.12
C TYR A 81 4.80 8.27 21.81
N GLU A 82 4.42 8.72 20.64
CA GLU A 82 3.03 8.75 20.22
C GLU A 82 2.40 7.35 20.11
N ALA A 83 1.14 7.22 20.53
CA ALA A 83 0.40 5.96 20.45
C ALA A 83 0.10 5.54 18.99
N LEU A 84 -0.13 6.51 18.11
CA LEU A 84 -0.46 6.31 16.70
C LEU A 84 0.42 7.19 15.78
N PRO A 85 1.75 6.97 15.79
CA PRO A 85 2.67 7.82 15.07
C PRO A 85 2.45 7.75 13.56
N HIS A 86 2.59 8.90 12.90
CA HIS A 86 2.48 9.02 11.45
C HIS A 86 3.43 10.08 10.91
N LEU A 87 3.70 10.05 9.63
CA LEU A 87 4.62 10.97 8.96
C LEU A 87 3.91 11.86 7.94
N GLY A 88 2.76 11.42 7.42
CA GLY A 88 2.14 12.01 6.25
C GLY A 88 2.94 11.80 4.95
N THR A 89 2.32 12.07 3.84
CA THR A 89 2.96 11.97 2.51
C THR A 89 4.21 12.85 2.42
N ASP A 90 4.12 14.10 2.85
CA ASP A 90 5.22 15.07 2.83
C ASP A 90 6.39 14.67 3.73
N GLY A 91 6.12 14.14 4.91
CA GLY A 91 7.14 13.65 5.84
C GLY A 91 7.91 12.46 5.27
N ILE A 92 7.20 11.48 4.69
CA ILE A 92 7.85 10.34 4.04
C ILE A 92 8.74 10.78 2.88
N GLN A 93 8.27 11.69 2.04
CA GLN A 93 9.05 12.20 0.90
C GLN A 93 10.37 12.83 1.35
N ARG A 94 10.34 13.65 2.41
CA ARG A 94 11.56 14.25 2.98
C ARG A 94 12.54 13.19 3.50
N ILE A 95 12.04 12.18 4.20
CA ILE A 95 12.86 11.11 4.78
C ILE A 95 13.46 10.23 3.68
N VAL A 96 12.69 9.83 2.68
CA VAL A 96 13.16 9.02 1.54
C VAL A 96 14.30 9.72 0.83
N LYS A 97 14.17 11.04 0.55
CA LYS A 97 15.22 11.83 -0.07
C LYS A 97 16.51 11.84 0.77
N ARG A 98 16.42 12.10 2.07
CA ARG A 98 17.58 12.11 2.99
C ARG A 98 18.24 10.75 3.11
N ILE A 99 17.47 9.66 3.11
CA ILE A 99 18.02 8.29 3.09
C ILE A 99 18.79 8.05 1.78
N ARG A 100 18.26 8.45 0.64
CA ARG A 100 18.96 8.35 -0.66
C ARG A 100 20.28 9.12 -0.62
N GLU A 101 20.26 10.39 -0.21
CA GLU A 101 21.45 11.23 -0.12
C GLU A 101 22.52 10.61 0.78
N TYR A 102 22.12 10.08 1.93
CA TYR A 102 23.01 9.36 2.84
C TYR A 102 23.61 8.10 2.19
N LEU A 103 22.81 7.30 1.51
CA LEU A 103 23.28 6.07 0.85
C LEU A 103 24.24 6.38 -0.29
N LEU A 104 23.98 7.41 -1.08
CA LEU A 104 24.87 7.90 -2.14
C LEU A 104 26.23 8.34 -1.56
N ALA A 105 26.22 9.11 -0.47
CA ALA A 105 27.43 9.54 0.23
C ALA A 105 28.26 8.35 0.80
N LYS A 106 27.61 7.22 1.06
CA LYS A 106 28.24 5.95 1.47
C LYS A 106 28.70 5.06 0.31
N GLY A 107 28.56 5.53 -0.93
CA GLY A 107 28.99 4.81 -2.12
C GLY A 107 27.99 3.79 -2.70
N CYS A 108 26.75 3.77 -2.23
CA CYS A 108 25.71 2.96 -2.85
C CYS A 108 25.37 3.50 -4.25
N LYS A 109 24.92 2.61 -5.14
CA LYS A 109 24.52 2.98 -6.50
C LYS A 109 23.01 2.81 -6.66
N PHE A 110 22.35 3.80 -7.26
CA PHE A 110 20.94 3.74 -7.59
C PHE A 110 20.77 3.67 -9.11
N HIS A 111 19.96 2.72 -9.55
CA HIS A 111 19.61 2.48 -10.94
C HIS A 111 18.09 2.56 -11.06
N TYR A 112 17.60 3.71 -11.48
CA TYR A 112 16.18 3.94 -11.74
C TYR A 112 15.79 3.49 -13.15
N ARG A 113 14.49 3.35 -13.41
CA ARG A 113 13.91 2.85 -14.68
C ARG A 113 14.49 1.49 -15.08
N THR A 114 14.84 0.68 -14.08
CA THR A 114 15.49 -0.61 -14.28
C THR A 114 14.74 -1.71 -13.54
N SER A 115 13.97 -2.49 -14.28
CA SER A 115 13.18 -3.61 -13.75
C SER A 115 13.94 -4.91 -13.74
N LEU A 116 13.69 -5.77 -12.76
CA LEU A 116 14.04 -7.19 -12.81
C LEU A 116 13.07 -7.88 -13.79
N THR A 117 13.55 -8.29 -14.95
CA THR A 117 12.74 -8.87 -16.03
C THR A 117 12.87 -10.38 -16.14
N ASP A 118 13.98 -10.95 -15.68
CA ASP A 118 14.22 -12.39 -15.73
C ASP A 118 15.29 -12.83 -14.73
N LEU A 119 15.40 -14.15 -14.46
CA LEU A 119 16.49 -14.75 -13.71
C LEU A 119 16.77 -16.19 -14.18
N LYS A 120 18.00 -16.67 -13.92
CA LYS A 120 18.40 -18.05 -14.18
C LYS A 120 18.84 -18.73 -12.90
N LEU A 121 18.24 -19.89 -12.63
CA LEU A 121 18.64 -20.76 -11.52
C LEU A 121 19.69 -21.77 -12.00
N LYS A 122 20.71 -21.98 -11.16
CA LYS A 122 21.69 -23.04 -11.32
C LYS A 122 22.10 -23.55 -9.93
N GLU A 123 22.04 -24.86 -9.72
CA GLU A 123 22.52 -25.54 -8.50
C GLU A 123 21.93 -24.94 -7.19
N GLY A 124 20.62 -24.62 -7.17
CA GLY A 124 19.95 -24.06 -5.99
C GLY A 124 20.31 -22.60 -5.67
N LYS A 125 20.87 -21.87 -6.65
CA LYS A 125 21.17 -20.44 -6.59
C LYS A 125 20.66 -19.70 -7.80
N VAL A 126 20.40 -18.42 -7.68
CA VAL A 126 20.26 -17.53 -8.83
C VAL A 126 21.65 -17.26 -9.36
N ALA A 127 21.94 -17.74 -10.58
CA ALA A 127 23.22 -17.53 -11.24
C ALA A 127 23.26 -16.20 -11.99
N GLN A 128 22.16 -15.81 -12.63
CA GLN A 128 22.06 -14.55 -13.38
C GLN A 128 20.70 -13.90 -13.16
N VAL A 129 20.66 -12.57 -13.23
CA VAL A 129 19.44 -11.75 -13.27
C VAL A 129 19.48 -10.82 -14.48
N ALA A 130 18.33 -10.64 -15.13
CA ALA A 130 18.16 -9.64 -16.16
C ALA A 130 17.61 -8.34 -15.54
N LEU A 131 18.38 -7.28 -15.61
CA LEU A 131 18.03 -5.94 -15.13
C LEU A 131 17.88 -5.03 -16.35
N GLY A 132 16.64 -4.72 -16.71
CA GLY A 132 16.36 -4.17 -18.03
C GLY A 132 16.81 -5.13 -19.14
N ASN A 133 17.72 -4.67 -19.98
CA ASN A 133 18.25 -5.47 -21.09
C ASN A 133 19.63 -6.11 -20.80
N GLN A 134 20.10 -6.06 -19.55
CA GLN A 134 21.43 -6.53 -19.20
C GLN A 134 21.40 -7.69 -18.23
N TRP A 135 22.17 -8.74 -18.50
CA TRP A 135 22.38 -9.84 -17.57
C TRP A 135 23.53 -9.52 -16.61
N GLN A 136 23.29 -9.80 -15.33
CA GLN A 136 24.25 -9.62 -14.23
C GLN A 136 24.37 -10.92 -13.44
N GLU A 137 25.56 -11.14 -12.84
CA GLU A 137 25.84 -12.30 -11.99
C GLU A 137 26.05 -11.86 -10.53
N PRO A 138 24.97 -11.64 -9.80
CA PRO A 138 25.04 -11.16 -8.41
C PRO A 138 25.37 -12.31 -7.43
N GLU A 139 26.21 -12.03 -6.44
CA GLU A 139 26.42 -12.95 -5.31
C GLU A 139 25.17 -13.07 -4.42
N ILE A 140 24.49 -11.97 -4.19
CA ILE A 140 23.34 -11.86 -3.31
C ILE A 140 22.27 -11.00 -3.98
N ILE A 141 21.02 -11.47 -3.94
CA ILE A 141 19.86 -10.76 -4.44
C ILE A 141 18.86 -10.53 -3.33
N ILE A 142 18.38 -9.31 -3.19
CA ILE A 142 17.34 -8.93 -2.21
C ILE A 142 16.15 -8.37 -2.98
N LEU A 143 15.02 -9.08 -2.92
CA LEU A 143 13.76 -8.64 -3.52
C LEU A 143 12.93 -7.86 -2.49
N ALA A 144 12.69 -6.58 -2.77
CA ALA A 144 11.83 -5.69 -2.01
C ALA A 144 10.76 -5.07 -2.91
N LEU A 145 10.02 -5.92 -3.63
CA LEU A 145 9.22 -5.61 -4.82
C LEU A 145 7.98 -4.72 -4.56
N GLY A 146 7.54 -4.59 -3.29
CA GLY A 146 6.24 -3.98 -2.99
C GLY A 146 5.05 -4.86 -3.40
N ASN A 147 3.83 -4.36 -3.18
CA ASN A 147 2.58 -5.14 -3.33
C ASN A 147 1.97 -5.06 -4.75
N ALA A 148 2.63 -4.46 -5.71
CA ALA A 148 2.08 -4.26 -7.04
C ALA A 148 2.83 -4.99 -8.16
N ALA A 149 3.96 -5.66 -7.87
CA ALA A 149 4.85 -6.28 -8.85
C ALA A 149 4.33 -7.64 -9.37
N ARG A 150 3.11 -7.64 -9.94
CA ARG A 150 2.40 -8.83 -10.41
C ARG A 150 3.14 -9.55 -11.54
N ASP A 151 3.72 -8.81 -12.45
CA ASP A 151 4.57 -9.30 -13.53
C ASP A 151 5.81 -10.03 -13.01
N THR A 152 6.48 -9.42 -12.02
CA THR A 152 7.65 -10.02 -11.39
C THR A 152 7.30 -11.30 -10.63
N TRP A 153 6.16 -11.35 -9.91
CA TRP A 153 5.72 -12.61 -9.27
C TRP A 153 5.47 -13.72 -10.28
N LYS A 154 4.85 -13.43 -11.43
CA LYS A 154 4.63 -14.41 -12.51
C LYS A 154 5.97 -14.93 -13.04
N MET A 155 6.89 -14.02 -13.38
CA MET A 155 8.23 -14.38 -13.84
C MET A 155 8.96 -15.25 -12.80
N LEU A 156 8.97 -14.88 -11.52
CA LEU A 156 9.59 -15.66 -10.45
C LEU A 156 9.05 -17.10 -10.39
N TYR A 157 7.71 -17.25 -10.48
CA TYR A 157 7.06 -18.55 -10.48
C TYR A 157 7.46 -19.40 -11.70
N GLU A 158 7.45 -18.82 -12.89
CA GLU A 158 7.86 -19.46 -14.13
C GLU A 158 9.34 -19.91 -14.12
N ARG A 159 10.17 -19.22 -13.33
CA ARG A 159 11.58 -19.56 -13.11
C ARG A 159 11.82 -20.51 -11.94
N GLY A 160 10.76 -21.08 -11.36
CA GLY A 160 10.85 -22.11 -10.31
C GLY A 160 11.05 -21.55 -8.89
N ILE A 161 10.80 -20.27 -8.67
CA ILE A 161 10.71 -19.73 -7.31
C ILE A 161 9.37 -20.12 -6.70
N THR A 162 9.40 -20.73 -5.52
CA THR A 162 8.20 -21.24 -4.85
C THR A 162 7.38 -20.09 -4.27
N LEU A 163 6.13 -19.99 -4.73
CA LEU A 163 5.15 -19.04 -4.27
C LEU A 163 3.93 -19.75 -3.68
N GLU A 164 3.19 -19.06 -2.83
CA GLU A 164 1.95 -19.56 -2.21
C GLU A 164 0.88 -18.45 -2.27
N ALA A 165 -0.37 -18.83 -2.56
CA ALA A 165 -1.51 -17.94 -2.47
C ALA A 165 -1.76 -17.54 -1.00
N LYS A 166 -2.15 -16.29 -0.78
CA LYS A 166 -2.38 -15.72 0.55
C LYS A 166 -3.73 -15.02 0.62
N PRO A 167 -4.54 -15.26 1.66
CA PRO A 167 -5.73 -14.44 1.93
C PRO A 167 -5.38 -12.95 2.09
N PHE A 168 -6.30 -12.10 1.65
CA PHE A 168 -6.18 -10.65 1.75
C PHE A 168 -7.55 -10.03 2.05
N ALA A 169 -7.70 -8.72 1.98
CA ALA A 169 -8.98 -8.06 2.16
C ALA A 169 -9.27 -7.13 0.98
N ILE A 170 -10.54 -6.97 0.64
CA ILE A 170 -11.01 -6.07 -0.43
C ILE A 170 -12.27 -5.33 0.00
N GLY A 171 -12.51 -4.19 -0.64
CA GLY A 171 -13.70 -3.39 -0.41
C GLY A 171 -13.64 -2.05 -1.13
N PHE A 172 -14.04 -1.01 -0.44
CA PHE A 172 -14.10 0.36 -0.95
C PHE A 172 -13.60 1.35 0.10
N ARG A 173 -13.23 2.55 -0.32
CA ARG A 173 -13.04 3.71 0.57
C ARG A 173 -14.38 4.30 0.92
N ILE A 174 -14.54 4.73 2.17
CA ILE A 174 -15.58 5.63 2.64
C ILE A 174 -14.95 6.99 2.92
N GLU A 175 -15.46 8.03 2.27
CA GLU A 175 -15.07 9.42 2.50
C GLU A 175 -16.16 10.12 3.31
N GLN A 176 -15.76 10.85 4.35
CA GLN A 176 -16.63 11.48 5.34
C GLN A 176 -16.07 12.86 5.70
N LYS A 177 -16.91 13.75 6.22
CA LYS A 177 -16.43 15.02 6.78
C LYS A 177 -15.56 14.75 8.01
N GLN A 178 -14.42 15.40 8.11
CA GLN A 178 -13.54 15.24 9.27
C GLN A 178 -14.20 15.76 10.56
N SER A 179 -15.04 16.80 10.47
CA SER A 179 -15.82 17.31 11.59
C SER A 179 -16.79 16.29 12.19
N ASP A 180 -17.43 15.45 11.36
CA ASP A 180 -18.30 14.38 11.83
C ASP A 180 -17.48 13.30 12.56
N ILE A 181 -16.31 12.94 12.03
CA ILE A 181 -15.39 11.99 12.66
C ILE A 181 -14.89 12.53 13.99
N ASN A 182 -14.53 13.81 14.08
CA ASN A 182 -14.11 14.45 15.32
C ASN A 182 -15.21 14.39 16.37
N ARG A 183 -16.46 14.64 15.97
CA ARG A 183 -17.63 14.59 16.86
C ARG A 183 -17.89 13.18 17.37
N TRP A 184 -17.78 12.15 16.54
CA TRP A 184 -17.97 10.76 16.98
C TRP A 184 -16.92 10.30 17.98
N ILE A 185 -15.68 10.73 17.83
CA ILE A 185 -14.57 10.27 18.68
C ILE A 185 -14.42 11.12 19.93
N TYR A 186 -14.56 12.44 19.81
CA TYR A 186 -14.32 13.37 20.92
C TYR A 186 -15.61 13.84 21.62
N GLY A 187 -16.79 13.55 21.06
CA GLY A 187 -18.07 14.08 21.53
C GLY A 187 -18.32 15.54 21.12
N ASN A 188 -17.28 16.32 20.89
CA ASN A 188 -17.32 17.69 20.38
C ASN A 188 -16.17 17.89 19.37
N GLU A 189 -16.49 18.45 18.21
CA GLU A 189 -15.50 18.68 17.12
C GLU A 189 -14.40 19.69 17.51
N GLN A 190 -14.66 20.61 18.42
CA GLN A 190 -13.70 21.61 18.89
C GLN A 190 -12.47 21.02 19.58
N TRP A 191 -12.57 19.81 20.14
CA TRP A 191 -11.42 19.11 20.70
C TRP A 191 -10.35 18.80 19.67
N ALA A 192 -10.68 18.80 18.37
CA ALA A 192 -9.73 18.60 17.31
C ALA A 192 -8.69 19.73 17.20
N GLU A 193 -8.98 20.93 17.67
CA GLU A 193 -8.00 22.04 17.73
C GLU A 193 -6.81 21.73 18.67
N VAL A 194 -7.06 20.92 19.68
CA VAL A 194 -6.04 20.54 20.67
C VAL A 194 -5.50 19.13 20.42
N LEU A 195 -6.38 18.19 20.05
CA LEU A 195 -6.04 16.76 19.93
C LEU A 195 -5.68 16.34 18.50
N GLY A 196 -5.84 17.25 17.54
CA GLY A 196 -5.67 16.95 16.11
C GLY A 196 -6.87 16.22 15.50
N ALA A 197 -6.80 15.92 14.23
CA ALA A 197 -7.85 15.25 13.49
C ALA A 197 -8.08 13.81 14.02
N ALA A 198 -9.31 13.52 14.43
CA ALA A 198 -9.69 12.23 14.98
C ALA A 198 -9.59 11.10 13.97
N SER A 199 -9.29 9.92 14.47
CA SER A 199 -9.25 8.67 13.69
C SER A 199 -10.03 7.57 14.38
N TYR A 200 -10.50 6.59 13.62
CA TYR A 200 -11.22 5.44 14.14
C TYR A 200 -10.70 4.13 13.60
N ARG A 201 -10.96 3.07 14.34
CA ARG A 201 -10.73 1.69 13.93
C ARG A 201 -11.88 0.83 14.42
N LEU A 202 -12.63 0.24 13.48
CA LEU A 202 -13.78 -0.62 13.75
C LEU A 202 -13.53 -2.01 13.17
N THR A 203 -13.97 -3.03 13.90
CA THR A 203 -13.84 -4.43 13.46
C THR A 203 -15.10 -5.19 13.88
N CYS A 204 -15.67 -5.93 12.96
CA CYS A 204 -16.79 -6.85 13.21
C CYS A 204 -16.54 -8.22 12.52
N LYS A 205 -17.51 -9.12 12.68
CA LYS A 205 -17.40 -10.48 12.10
C LYS A 205 -17.30 -10.49 10.58
N THR A 206 -17.92 -9.53 9.89
CA THR A 206 -18.01 -9.49 8.43
C THR A 206 -16.93 -8.66 7.76
N GLY A 207 -16.21 -7.79 8.52
CA GLY A 207 -15.19 -6.93 7.97
C GLY A 207 -14.63 -5.93 8.99
N PHE A 208 -13.86 -4.99 8.50
CA PHE A 208 -13.18 -4.00 9.35
C PHE A 208 -12.85 -2.73 8.56
N THR A 209 -12.57 -1.65 9.31
CA THR A 209 -11.98 -0.44 8.73
C THR A 209 -10.47 -0.59 8.62
N PHE A 210 -9.90 -0.13 7.52
CA PHE A 210 -8.47 -0.25 7.25
C PHE A 210 -7.89 1.07 6.74
N CYS A 211 -6.66 1.38 7.16
CA CYS A 211 -5.92 2.56 6.70
C CYS A 211 -6.74 3.85 6.71
N MET A 212 -7.37 4.18 7.87
CA MET A 212 -8.08 5.44 8.04
C MET A 212 -7.08 6.61 7.95
N CYS A 213 -7.36 7.60 7.10
CA CYS A 213 -6.56 8.78 6.80
C CYS A 213 -7.32 10.03 7.25
N PRO A 214 -7.07 10.54 8.47
CA PRO A 214 -7.70 11.77 8.96
C PRO A 214 -7.23 12.97 8.14
N GLY A 215 -8.12 13.94 7.89
CA GLY A 215 -7.79 15.12 7.08
C GLY A 215 -7.25 14.79 5.69
N GLY A 216 -7.59 13.61 5.15
CA GLY A 216 -6.99 13.05 3.97
C GLY A 216 -7.92 12.91 2.77
N LYS A 217 -7.34 12.60 1.64
CA LYS A 217 -8.03 12.42 0.36
C LYS A 217 -8.00 10.96 -0.08
N VAL A 218 -9.02 10.56 -0.83
CA VAL A 218 -8.97 9.31 -1.60
C VAL A 218 -8.17 9.57 -2.88
N ILE A 219 -7.36 8.60 -3.27
CA ILE A 219 -6.56 8.66 -4.50
C ILE A 219 -6.75 7.39 -5.32
N VAL A 220 -6.68 7.52 -6.64
CA VAL A 220 -6.48 6.37 -7.51
C VAL A 220 -5.00 6.06 -7.57
N ALA A 221 -4.66 4.80 -7.28
CA ALA A 221 -3.30 4.29 -7.15
C ALA A 221 -3.01 3.17 -8.18
N SER A 222 -3.54 3.31 -9.39
CA SER A 222 -3.33 2.35 -10.48
C SER A 222 -1.87 2.26 -10.87
N SER A 223 -1.43 1.06 -11.25
CA SER A 223 -0.09 0.79 -11.78
C SER A 223 -0.11 0.00 -13.09
N GLU A 224 -1.28 -0.39 -13.55
CA GLU A 224 -1.51 -1.14 -14.78
C GLU A 224 -2.55 -0.41 -15.63
N LYS A 225 -2.40 -0.46 -16.96
CA LYS A 225 -3.37 0.16 -17.89
C LYS A 225 -4.76 -0.42 -17.70
N ASN A 226 -5.76 0.45 -17.89
CA ASN A 226 -7.18 0.06 -17.86
C ASN A 226 -7.62 -0.56 -16.52
N THR A 227 -6.97 -0.18 -15.42
CA THR A 227 -7.33 -0.58 -14.06
C THR A 227 -7.58 0.62 -13.18
N VAL A 228 -8.49 0.50 -12.22
CA VAL A 228 -8.67 1.47 -11.14
C VAL A 228 -8.55 0.75 -9.81
N VAL A 229 -7.71 1.24 -8.95
CA VAL A 229 -7.61 0.84 -7.54
C VAL A 229 -7.51 2.10 -6.69
N THR A 230 -8.23 2.14 -5.58
CA THR A 230 -8.24 3.27 -4.66
C THR A 230 -7.35 3.05 -3.46
N ASN A 231 -6.85 4.13 -2.90
CA ASN A 231 -6.15 4.19 -1.63
C ASN A 231 -6.43 5.54 -0.95
N GLY A 232 -5.95 5.74 0.27
CA GLY A 232 -6.03 7.01 0.98
C GLY A 232 -4.66 7.59 1.27
N MET A 233 -4.57 8.91 1.26
CA MET A 233 -3.39 9.63 1.68
C MET A 233 -3.77 10.86 2.52
N SER A 234 -2.86 11.31 3.38
CA SER A 234 -2.95 12.61 4.06
C SER A 234 -1.57 13.23 4.22
N PHE A 235 -1.56 14.53 4.44
CA PHE A 235 -0.35 15.25 4.83
C PHE A 235 -0.08 15.08 6.33
N SER A 236 1.10 15.44 6.77
CA SER A 236 1.49 15.37 8.19
C SER A 236 0.59 16.22 9.10
N SER A 237 0.09 17.36 8.59
CA SER A 237 -0.82 18.25 9.34
C SER A 237 -2.22 17.70 9.53
N ARG A 238 -2.70 16.82 8.62
CA ARG A 238 -4.08 16.27 8.65
C ARG A 238 -5.20 17.31 8.70
N GLU A 239 -4.99 18.48 8.07
CA GLU A 239 -5.89 19.65 8.11
C GLU A 239 -6.98 19.65 7.03
N GLY A 240 -7.15 18.58 6.28
CA GLY A 240 -8.21 18.49 5.27
C GLY A 240 -9.61 18.37 5.88
N ASP A 241 -10.62 18.90 5.17
CA ASP A 241 -12.04 18.88 5.59
C ASP A 241 -12.65 17.48 5.58
N THR A 242 -12.00 16.53 4.94
CA THR A 242 -12.46 15.14 4.83
C THR A 242 -11.49 14.18 5.48
N GLY A 243 -12.02 13.08 6.02
CA GLY A 243 -11.26 11.89 6.36
C GLY A 243 -11.77 10.71 5.55
N ASN A 244 -10.93 9.71 5.34
CA ASN A 244 -11.37 8.51 4.64
C ASN A 244 -10.76 7.24 5.25
N SER A 245 -11.47 6.13 5.12
CA SER A 245 -10.94 4.82 5.46
C SER A 245 -11.42 3.76 4.47
N ALA A 246 -10.67 2.67 4.32
CA ALA A 246 -11.21 1.52 3.63
C ALA A 246 -12.20 0.77 4.55
N ILE A 247 -13.32 0.32 4.01
CA ILE A 247 -14.18 -0.71 4.58
C ILE A 247 -13.95 -1.96 3.77
N VAL A 248 -13.40 -2.98 4.40
CA VAL A 248 -12.93 -4.19 3.72
C VAL A 248 -13.42 -5.45 4.41
N THR A 249 -13.55 -6.51 3.63
CA THR A 249 -13.82 -7.88 4.10
C THR A 249 -12.68 -8.80 3.71
N ALA A 250 -12.35 -9.75 4.57
CA ALA A 250 -11.37 -10.77 4.24
C ALA A 250 -11.90 -11.69 3.13
N VAL A 251 -11.04 -12.04 2.19
CA VAL A 251 -11.29 -12.99 1.11
C VAL A 251 -10.23 -14.07 1.09
N ASN A 252 -10.65 -15.28 0.74
CA ASN A 252 -9.80 -16.47 0.72
C ASN A 252 -10.22 -17.41 -0.44
N ALA A 253 -9.66 -18.60 -0.47
CA ALA A 253 -9.91 -19.59 -1.52
C ALA A 253 -11.41 -19.94 -1.73
N GLN A 254 -12.27 -19.78 -0.73
CA GLN A 254 -13.72 -19.99 -0.88
C GLN A 254 -14.36 -18.90 -1.73
N ASP A 255 -13.77 -17.70 -1.78
CA ASP A 255 -14.27 -16.56 -2.53
C ASP A 255 -13.74 -16.53 -3.97
N TYR A 256 -12.52 -17.03 -4.24
CA TYR A 256 -11.85 -16.85 -5.52
C TYR A 256 -11.24 -18.12 -6.15
N GLY A 257 -11.22 -19.26 -5.42
CA GLY A 257 -10.63 -20.52 -5.90
C GLY A 257 -9.29 -20.86 -5.24
N ASN A 258 -8.75 -22.04 -5.60
CA ASN A 258 -7.55 -22.61 -4.98
C ASN A 258 -6.27 -22.42 -5.80
N GLY A 259 -6.37 -21.86 -7.01
CA GLY A 259 -5.22 -21.59 -7.86
C GLY A 259 -4.34 -20.47 -7.27
N ILE A 260 -3.03 -20.58 -7.48
CA ILE A 260 -2.05 -19.61 -6.95
C ILE A 260 -2.36 -18.17 -7.38
N TRP A 261 -2.93 -17.99 -8.57
CA TRP A 261 -3.22 -16.69 -9.15
C TRP A 261 -4.66 -16.20 -8.93
N ASP A 262 -5.56 -17.06 -8.39
CA ASP A 262 -6.99 -16.77 -8.36
C ASP A 262 -7.31 -15.53 -7.51
N GLY A 263 -6.64 -15.35 -6.39
CA GLY A 263 -6.77 -14.14 -5.58
C GLY A 263 -6.29 -12.88 -6.32
N MET A 264 -5.16 -12.96 -7.01
CA MET A 264 -4.65 -11.86 -7.84
C MET A 264 -5.58 -11.58 -9.03
N ASN A 265 -6.13 -12.63 -9.67
CA ASN A 265 -7.07 -12.49 -10.78
C ASN A 265 -8.39 -11.85 -10.32
N LEU A 266 -8.87 -12.14 -9.10
CA LEU A 266 -10.00 -11.42 -8.51
C LEU A 266 -9.71 -9.91 -8.39
N GLN A 267 -8.52 -9.51 -7.88
CA GLN A 267 -8.13 -8.10 -7.81
C GLN A 267 -8.17 -7.46 -9.21
N ILE A 268 -7.51 -8.07 -10.20
CA ILE A 268 -7.44 -7.57 -11.58
C ILE A 268 -8.83 -7.43 -12.20
N SER A 269 -9.69 -8.41 -12.00
CA SER A 269 -11.07 -8.39 -12.51
C SER A 269 -11.87 -7.20 -11.97
N LEU A 270 -11.77 -6.94 -10.66
CA LEU A 270 -12.44 -5.81 -10.01
C LEU A 270 -11.87 -4.47 -10.48
N GLU A 271 -10.55 -4.37 -10.57
CA GLU A 271 -9.84 -3.17 -11.02
C GLU A 271 -10.17 -2.82 -12.48
N ASN A 272 -10.24 -3.83 -13.39
CA ASN A 272 -10.65 -3.66 -14.78
C ASN A 272 -12.13 -3.24 -14.88
N LYS A 273 -13.01 -3.89 -14.12
CA LYS A 273 -14.44 -3.59 -14.11
C LYS A 273 -14.73 -2.17 -13.64
N ALA A 274 -13.91 -1.66 -12.72
CA ALA A 274 -13.98 -0.29 -12.21
C ALA A 274 -13.48 0.75 -13.21
N PHE A 275 -12.67 0.37 -14.20
CA PHE A 275 -12.02 1.32 -15.10
C PHE A 275 -13.00 2.09 -15.98
N ARG A 276 -12.76 3.38 -16.10
CA ARG A 276 -13.31 4.28 -17.13
C ARG A 276 -12.19 5.20 -17.63
N LYS A 277 -12.37 5.71 -18.86
CA LYS A 277 -11.41 6.67 -19.46
C LYS A 277 -11.13 7.83 -18.50
N GLY A 278 -9.85 8.20 -18.35
CA GLY A 278 -9.41 9.22 -17.40
C GLY A 278 -9.16 8.69 -15.99
N TYR A 279 -9.25 7.37 -15.77
CA TYR A 279 -9.02 6.72 -14.47
C TYR A 279 -9.93 7.22 -13.34
N LEU A 280 -11.14 7.68 -13.68
CA LEU A 280 -12.14 8.03 -12.68
C LEU A 280 -12.54 6.80 -11.86
N ALA A 281 -12.70 6.95 -10.55
CA ALA A 281 -13.11 5.88 -9.68
C ALA A 281 -14.65 5.76 -9.59
N PRO A 282 -15.24 4.55 -9.63
CA PRO A 282 -16.66 4.37 -9.42
C PRO A 282 -17.04 4.72 -7.98
N ALA A 283 -18.12 5.51 -7.84
CA ALA A 283 -18.55 5.99 -6.54
C ALA A 283 -20.08 6.10 -6.43
N GLN A 284 -20.57 6.03 -5.19
CA GLN A 284 -21.95 6.29 -4.84
C GLN A 284 -22.12 6.72 -3.38
N LYS A 285 -23.26 7.30 -3.01
CA LYS A 285 -23.60 7.54 -1.61
C LYS A 285 -23.76 6.21 -0.87
N SER A 286 -23.33 6.16 0.38
CA SER A 286 -23.43 4.93 1.18
C SER A 286 -24.86 4.46 1.39
N LYS A 287 -25.82 5.37 1.50
CA LYS A 287 -27.27 5.03 1.57
C LYS A 287 -27.74 4.31 0.31
N ASP A 288 -27.36 4.80 -0.87
CA ASP A 288 -27.76 4.24 -2.15
C ASP A 288 -27.20 2.83 -2.35
N PHE A 289 -25.94 2.60 -1.89
CA PHE A 289 -25.33 1.27 -1.87
C PHE A 289 -26.16 0.28 -1.03
N LEU A 290 -26.58 0.67 0.16
CA LEU A 290 -27.40 -0.17 1.06
C LEU A 290 -28.80 -0.44 0.51
N GLN A 291 -29.32 0.44 -0.35
CA GLN A 291 -30.62 0.30 -1.04
C GLN A 291 -30.50 -0.35 -2.42
N ASN A 292 -29.27 -0.71 -2.85
CA ASN A 292 -28.96 -1.25 -4.18
C ASN A 292 -29.45 -0.34 -5.34
N GLN A 293 -29.26 0.96 -5.20
CA GLN A 293 -29.67 1.97 -6.18
C GLN A 293 -28.44 2.72 -6.69
N ILE A 294 -28.47 3.24 -7.91
CA ILE A 294 -27.40 4.13 -8.42
C ILE A 294 -27.38 5.45 -7.66
N GLY A 295 -28.57 5.94 -7.28
CA GLY A 295 -28.74 7.18 -6.53
C GLY A 295 -28.49 8.45 -7.36
N SER A 296 -28.14 9.52 -6.68
CA SER A 296 -27.89 10.84 -7.30
C SER A 296 -26.61 10.85 -8.12
N HIS A 297 -26.66 11.45 -9.31
CA HIS A 297 -25.48 11.75 -10.13
C HIS A 297 -24.64 12.90 -9.57
N ASN A 298 -25.21 13.71 -8.67
CA ASN A 298 -24.50 14.84 -8.04
C ASN A 298 -23.83 14.36 -6.74
N ILE A 299 -22.62 13.81 -6.90
CA ILE A 299 -21.73 13.39 -5.80
C ILE A 299 -20.42 14.14 -5.91
N HIS A 300 -19.94 14.68 -4.79
CA HIS A 300 -18.67 15.40 -4.70
C HIS A 300 -17.71 14.65 -3.81
N SER A 301 -16.47 14.50 -4.25
CA SER A 301 -15.41 13.82 -3.52
C SER A 301 -14.07 14.52 -3.73
N THR A 302 -13.16 14.35 -2.79
CA THR A 302 -11.77 14.79 -2.91
C THR A 302 -10.90 13.83 -3.71
N CYS A 303 -11.48 12.74 -4.22
CA CYS A 303 -10.77 11.69 -4.96
C CYS A 303 -10.04 12.23 -6.19
N LEU A 304 -8.77 11.86 -6.34
CA LEU A 304 -7.95 12.19 -7.50
C LEU A 304 -7.75 10.95 -8.38
N PRO A 305 -7.95 11.03 -9.69
CA PRO A 305 -8.27 12.22 -10.53
C PRO A 305 -9.75 12.62 -10.52
N GLY A 306 -10.64 11.86 -9.90
CA GLY A 306 -12.06 12.14 -9.83
C GLY A 306 -12.89 10.86 -9.72
N ILE A 307 -14.21 11.02 -9.72
CA ILE A 307 -15.18 9.93 -9.56
C ILE A 307 -16.22 9.94 -10.67
N TYR A 308 -16.91 8.81 -10.84
CA TYR A 308 -18.12 8.70 -11.66
C TYR A 308 -19.19 7.91 -10.90
N PRO A 309 -20.49 8.26 -11.08
CA PRO A 309 -21.61 7.54 -10.46
C PRO A 309 -21.68 6.08 -10.96
N PHE A 310 -21.74 5.14 -10.03
CA PHE A 310 -21.82 3.71 -10.34
C PHE A 310 -22.48 2.94 -9.19
N ASN A 311 -23.33 1.97 -9.50
CA ASN A 311 -23.88 1.07 -8.47
C ASN A 311 -22.80 0.04 -8.06
N LEU A 312 -22.16 0.26 -6.90
CA LEU A 312 -21.09 -0.58 -6.39
C LEU A 312 -21.52 -2.02 -6.05
N ASN A 313 -22.83 -2.27 -5.88
CA ASN A 313 -23.33 -3.65 -5.76
C ASN A 313 -23.05 -4.48 -7.03
N ASN A 314 -22.95 -3.83 -8.18
CA ASN A 314 -22.59 -4.48 -9.43
C ASN A 314 -21.08 -4.68 -9.59
N LEU A 315 -20.24 -4.08 -8.74
CA LEU A 315 -18.78 -4.22 -8.85
C LEU A 315 -18.29 -5.54 -8.26
N PHE A 316 -18.71 -5.85 -7.04
CA PHE A 316 -18.26 -7.01 -6.29
C PHE A 316 -19.14 -8.25 -6.50
N PRO A 317 -18.62 -9.48 -6.30
CA PRO A 317 -19.43 -10.67 -6.11
C PRO A 317 -20.42 -10.50 -4.95
N ILE A 318 -21.63 -11.07 -5.09
CA ILE A 318 -22.74 -10.87 -4.14
C ILE A 318 -22.36 -11.23 -2.67
N ALA A 319 -21.59 -12.28 -2.46
CA ALA A 319 -21.16 -12.69 -1.13
C ALA A 319 -20.27 -11.61 -0.47
N ILE A 320 -19.39 -10.97 -1.24
CA ILE A 320 -18.52 -9.90 -0.79
C ILE A 320 -19.35 -8.64 -0.53
N THR A 321 -20.26 -8.29 -1.46
CA THR A 321 -21.20 -7.15 -1.29
C THR A 321 -22.00 -7.27 0.00
N ASN A 322 -22.54 -8.45 0.30
CA ASN A 322 -23.32 -8.69 1.53
C ASN A 322 -22.48 -8.50 2.79
N ARG A 323 -21.22 -8.96 2.79
CA ARG A 323 -20.30 -8.74 3.93
C ARG A 323 -19.97 -7.27 4.11
N LEU A 324 -19.69 -6.55 3.02
CA LEU A 324 -19.42 -5.10 3.05
C LEU A 324 -20.64 -4.30 3.55
N SER A 325 -21.84 -4.62 3.07
CA SER A 325 -23.10 -4.02 3.55
C SER A 325 -23.31 -4.24 5.04
N SER A 326 -23.07 -5.46 5.52
CA SER A 326 -23.19 -5.79 6.95
C SER A 326 -22.16 -5.03 7.79
N THR A 327 -20.93 -4.90 7.27
CA THR A 327 -19.87 -4.14 7.93
C THR A 327 -20.22 -2.64 8.02
N LEU A 328 -20.74 -2.07 6.93
CA LEU A 328 -21.18 -0.66 6.91
C LEU A 328 -22.33 -0.39 7.90
N LYS A 329 -23.30 -1.31 7.98
CA LYS A 329 -24.40 -1.22 8.97
C LYS A 329 -23.87 -1.32 10.40
N TYR A 330 -22.90 -2.19 10.67
CA TYR A 330 -22.25 -2.29 11.96
C TYR A 330 -21.51 -0.98 12.33
N CYS A 331 -20.76 -0.39 11.40
CA CYS A 331 -20.11 0.90 11.65
C CYS A 331 -21.11 1.99 12.03
N ASN A 332 -22.28 2.02 11.39
CA ASN A 332 -23.35 2.98 11.72
C ASN A 332 -24.03 2.68 13.07
N HIS A 333 -24.03 1.45 13.54
CA HIS A 333 -24.51 1.11 14.88
C HIS A 333 -23.57 1.66 15.96
N ILE A 334 -22.26 1.66 15.70
CA ILE A 334 -21.25 2.20 16.63
C ILE A 334 -21.23 3.73 16.59
N PHE A 335 -21.24 4.31 15.39
CA PHE A 335 -21.26 5.75 15.17
C PHE A 335 -22.54 6.12 14.41
N PRO A 336 -23.58 6.61 15.08
CA PRO A 336 -24.81 7.07 14.42
C PRO A 336 -24.48 8.03 13.27
N GLU A 337 -25.22 7.88 12.16
CA GLU A 337 -25.01 8.66 10.93
C GLU A 337 -23.72 8.37 10.14
N PHE A 338 -22.94 7.34 10.52
CA PHE A 338 -21.68 6.96 9.86
C PHE A 338 -21.76 6.90 8.32
N TYR A 339 -22.87 6.39 7.78
CA TYR A 339 -23.07 6.32 6.33
C TYR A 339 -24.02 7.39 5.79
N THR A 340 -24.53 8.33 6.60
CA THR A 340 -25.59 9.25 6.18
C THR A 340 -25.11 10.25 5.14
N ASN A 341 -23.95 10.85 5.36
CA ASN A 341 -23.36 11.89 4.51
C ASN A 341 -22.04 11.42 3.88
N SER A 342 -21.86 10.11 3.72
CA SER A 342 -20.60 9.54 3.22
C SER A 342 -20.71 9.05 1.79
N ILE A 343 -19.56 8.98 1.14
CA ILE A 343 -19.40 8.51 -0.24
C ILE A 343 -18.52 7.28 -0.22
N LEU A 344 -18.95 6.24 -0.92
CA LEU A 344 -18.15 5.05 -1.19
C LEU A 344 -17.43 5.20 -2.54
N ILE A 345 -16.14 4.88 -2.57
CA ILE A 345 -15.27 5.00 -3.73
C ILE A 345 -14.49 3.68 -3.87
N ALA A 346 -14.57 3.04 -5.00
CA ALA A 346 -14.10 1.66 -5.17
C ALA A 346 -13.19 1.50 -6.40
N PRO A 347 -12.47 0.36 -6.48
CA PRO A 347 -12.28 -0.65 -5.44
C PRO A 347 -10.98 -0.43 -4.63
N GLU A 348 -10.98 -0.83 -3.38
CA GLU A 348 -9.77 -1.04 -2.58
C GLU A 348 -9.41 -2.53 -2.61
N THR A 349 -8.48 -2.93 -3.46
CA THR A 349 -8.13 -4.34 -3.69
C THR A 349 -6.75 -4.71 -3.19
N ARG A 350 -5.86 -3.72 -2.99
CA ARG A 350 -4.45 -3.95 -2.69
C ARG A 350 -4.10 -3.67 -1.21
N THR A 351 -4.94 -4.14 -0.29
CA THR A 351 -4.71 -3.99 1.16
C THR A 351 -3.50 -4.77 1.66
N SER A 352 -3.19 -5.89 1.01
CA SER A 352 -1.98 -6.69 1.23
C SER A 352 -1.70 -7.58 0.01
N SER A 353 -0.47 -8.11 -0.06
CA SER A 353 -0.09 -9.03 -1.13
C SER A 353 -0.99 -10.28 -1.15
N PRO A 354 -1.54 -10.69 -2.32
CA PRO A 354 -2.27 -11.94 -2.46
C PRO A 354 -1.35 -13.16 -2.59
N ILE A 355 -0.04 -12.95 -2.64
CA ILE A 355 1.01 -13.96 -2.84
C ILE A 355 2.04 -13.86 -1.73
N LYS A 356 2.62 -15.02 -1.36
CA LYS A 356 3.86 -15.12 -0.60
C LYS A 356 4.96 -15.73 -1.46
N ILE A 357 6.15 -15.15 -1.41
CA ILE A 357 7.37 -15.79 -1.92
C ILE A 357 7.96 -16.59 -0.76
N LEU A 358 7.89 -17.92 -0.83
CA LEU A 358 8.25 -18.76 0.31
C LEU A 358 9.73 -18.61 0.68
N ARG A 359 9.97 -18.35 1.96
CA ARG A 359 11.31 -18.09 2.50
C ARG A 359 11.51 -18.79 3.85
N LYS A 360 12.72 -19.08 4.19
CA LYS A 360 13.10 -19.57 5.52
C LYS A 360 12.84 -18.51 6.57
N LYS A 361 12.12 -18.89 7.63
CA LYS A 361 11.63 -17.94 8.65
C LYS A 361 12.72 -17.07 9.29
N ASN A 362 13.84 -17.68 9.63
CA ASN A 362 14.92 -16.98 10.35
C ASN A 362 15.99 -16.41 9.41
N GLU A 363 16.17 -17.00 8.24
CA GLU A 363 17.21 -16.63 7.29
C GLU A 363 16.75 -15.58 6.28
N LEU A 364 15.45 -15.51 6.02
CA LEU A 364 14.80 -14.69 5.00
C LEU A 364 15.23 -15.06 3.56
N SER A 365 16.03 -16.12 3.38
CA SER A 365 16.38 -16.65 2.07
C SER A 365 15.22 -17.45 1.49
N SER A 366 15.06 -17.38 0.15
CA SER A 366 14.07 -18.17 -0.58
C SER A 366 14.26 -19.66 -0.33
N LEU A 367 13.16 -20.42 -0.34
CA LEU A 367 13.25 -21.89 -0.31
C LEU A 367 13.84 -22.46 -1.60
N SER A 368 13.75 -21.73 -2.72
CA SER A 368 14.17 -22.18 -4.04
C SER A 368 15.61 -21.78 -4.40
N ALA A 369 16.18 -20.73 -3.75
CA ALA A 369 17.51 -20.24 -4.08
C ALA A 369 18.22 -19.66 -2.85
N ALA A 370 19.39 -20.18 -2.52
CA ALA A 370 20.10 -19.87 -1.29
C ALA A 370 20.63 -18.42 -1.20
N ASN A 371 20.91 -17.78 -2.34
CA ASN A 371 21.40 -16.41 -2.44
C ASN A 371 20.29 -15.39 -2.74
N LEU A 372 19.01 -15.81 -2.79
CA LEU A 372 17.86 -14.95 -3.01
C LEU A 372 17.14 -14.69 -1.70
N TYR A 373 16.99 -13.44 -1.32
CA TYR A 373 16.30 -12.99 -0.12
C TYR A 373 15.06 -12.19 -0.48
N THR A 374 13.97 -12.38 0.26
CA THR A 374 12.72 -11.68 -0.02
C THR A 374 12.24 -10.95 1.24
N ILE A 375 12.03 -9.64 1.13
CA ILE A 375 11.66 -8.76 2.23
C ILE A 375 10.50 -7.83 1.87
N GLY A 376 9.93 -7.19 2.89
CA GLY A 376 8.87 -6.20 2.72
C GLY A 376 7.54 -6.80 2.29
N GLU A 377 6.64 -5.95 1.85
CA GLU A 377 5.24 -6.30 1.55
C GLU A 377 5.10 -7.24 0.35
N GLY A 378 5.90 -7.07 -0.68
CA GLY A 378 5.89 -7.92 -1.88
C GLY A 378 6.32 -9.35 -1.63
N SER A 379 7.01 -9.62 -0.51
CA SER A 379 7.31 -10.98 -0.06
C SER A 379 6.09 -11.70 0.53
N GLY A 380 5.01 -10.97 0.87
CA GLY A 380 3.79 -11.49 1.50
C GLY A 380 3.83 -11.63 3.03
N TYR A 381 4.93 -11.23 3.70
CA TYR A 381 5.11 -11.37 5.15
C TYR A 381 4.99 -10.06 5.94
N SER A 382 5.13 -8.93 5.29
CA SER A 382 4.98 -7.60 5.88
C SER A 382 3.77 -6.88 5.29
N GLY A 383 3.23 -5.89 5.99
CA GLY A 383 2.05 -5.15 5.55
C GLY A 383 2.06 -3.72 6.09
N GLY A 384 3.14 -2.98 5.88
CA GLY A 384 3.28 -1.59 6.29
C GLY A 384 4.73 -1.15 6.46
N ILE A 385 4.96 0.14 6.67
CA ILE A 385 6.28 0.78 6.70
C ILE A 385 7.20 0.11 7.73
N ILE A 386 6.78 0.05 8.99
CA ILE A 386 7.61 -0.47 10.08
C ILE A 386 7.90 -1.96 9.94
N SER A 387 6.90 -2.77 9.57
CA SER A 387 7.12 -4.21 9.38
C SER A 387 8.06 -4.51 8.21
N SER A 388 7.99 -3.73 7.13
CA SER A 388 8.90 -3.85 5.98
C SER A 388 10.32 -3.38 6.34
N ALA A 389 10.46 -2.27 7.08
CA ALA A 389 11.73 -1.81 7.61
C ALA A 389 12.37 -2.84 8.55
N ALA A 390 11.55 -3.50 9.40
CA ALA A 390 12.03 -4.56 10.30
C ALA A 390 12.56 -5.78 9.54
N ASP A 391 11.95 -6.16 8.42
CA ASP A 391 12.47 -7.21 7.55
C ASP A 391 13.84 -6.82 6.96
N GLY A 392 13.96 -5.60 6.44
CA GLY A 392 15.20 -5.06 5.92
C GLY A 392 16.29 -4.99 6.98
N TRP A 393 15.95 -4.56 8.19
CA TRP A 393 16.88 -4.50 9.31
C TRP A 393 17.41 -5.88 9.72
N ARG A 394 16.50 -6.87 9.88
CA ARG A 394 16.89 -8.25 10.22
C ARG A 394 17.82 -8.84 9.18
N LEU A 395 17.53 -8.62 7.90
CA LEU A 395 18.38 -9.07 6.81
C LEU A 395 19.73 -8.35 6.83
N GLY A 396 19.75 -7.02 6.97
CA GLY A 396 20.98 -6.23 6.98
C GLY A 396 21.97 -6.64 8.07
N LYS A 397 21.48 -7.08 9.25
CA LYS A 397 22.34 -7.59 10.32
C LYS A 397 23.08 -8.88 9.99
N ARG A 398 22.60 -9.67 9.01
CA ARG A 398 23.24 -10.93 8.62
C ARG A 398 24.46 -10.72 7.75
N PHE A 399 24.50 -9.62 7.03
CA PHE A 399 25.61 -9.29 6.15
C PHE A 399 26.60 -8.40 6.87
N ARG A 400 27.78 -8.98 7.17
CA ARG A 400 28.94 -8.27 7.72
C ARG A 400 30.15 -8.63 6.87
N ILE A 401 30.99 -7.67 6.58
CA ILE A 401 32.33 -7.94 6.07
C ILE A 401 33.08 -8.63 7.22
N ARG A 402 33.59 -9.82 6.98
CA ARG A 402 34.45 -10.56 7.92
C ARG A 402 35.83 -9.94 7.96
#